data_767fa240d6aeea98fcba3ba3966f2b67
#
_entry.id   767fa240d6aeea98fcba3ba3966f2b67
#
_cell.length_a   1.000
_cell.length_b   1.000
_cell.length_c   1.000
_cell.angle_alpha   90.00
_cell.angle_beta   90.00
_cell.angle_gamma   90.00
#
_symmetry.space_group_name_H-M   'P 1'
#
loop_
_entity.id
_entity.type
_entity.pdbx_description
1 polymer ?
#
loop_
_entity_poly.entity_id
_entity_poly.type
_entity_poly.pdbx_seq_one_letter_code
_entity_poly.pdbx_strand_id
1 'polypeptide(L)'
;MFRFMTATGDRVRTRRTELGLTQSELGKRAGGISYQAVQQVEAGGGSKHIVAIARALGVTAEWLETGTGDITAALGKNRGDSPAVLWQSDPNNLIRVLGMAECGADGYSLWNGDVIDHVPRPPNLAGATNAYAVYAPGGSMAPRYMAGELIYIHPGKPVTPGCFVLVQMQPKEEGQAPRAFLKRLVRRSGAKIVLEQFDPPKSFNLAVEEIVSIHRVVGSGEA
;
A
#
# COMPACT_ATOMS: atom_id res chain seq x y z
N MET A 1 24.48 -6.62 -34.06
CA MET A 1 25.34 -5.52 -34.55
C MET A 1 25.03 -4.30 -33.67
N PHE A 2 25.75 -4.12 -32.56
CA PHE A 2 25.58 -2.98 -31.65
C PHE A 2 26.23 -1.76 -32.26
N ARG A 3 25.41 -0.83 -32.74
CA ARG A 3 25.89 0.48 -33.21
C ARG A 3 26.23 1.28 -31.94
N PHE A 4 27.48 1.67 -31.77
CA PHE A 4 27.91 2.55 -30.68
C PHE A 4 27.16 3.87 -30.76
N MET A 5 26.31 4.14 -29.80
CA MET A 5 25.55 5.38 -29.64
C MET A 5 26.50 6.44 -29.09
N THR A 6 27.08 7.25 -29.96
CA THR A 6 28.18 8.16 -29.63
C THR A 6 27.72 9.57 -29.24
N ALA A 7 26.50 9.97 -29.53
CA ALA A 7 26.01 11.31 -29.26
C ALA A 7 24.77 11.30 -28.31
N THR A 8 24.67 12.30 -27.44
CA THR A 8 23.53 12.54 -26.55
C THR A 8 22.20 12.48 -27.29
N GLY A 9 22.12 13.11 -28.46
CA GLY A 9 20.89 13.14 -29.25
C GLY A 9 20.44 11.77 -29.74
N ASP A 10 21.37 10.88 -30.11
CA ASP A 10 21.05 9.51 -30.51
C ASP A 10 20.48 8.70 -29.33
N ARG A 11 21.03 8.86 -28.13
CA ARG A 11 20.54 8.21 -26.94
C ARG A 11 19.13 8.66 -26.56
N VAL A 12 18.87 9.97 -26.65
CA VAL A 12 17.53 10.53 -26.45
C VAL A 12 16.54 9.96 -27.45
N ARG A 13 16.86 9.97 -28.73
CA ARG A 13 16.03 9.46 -29.83
C ARG A 13 15.72 7.98 -29.66
N THR A 14 16.71 7.16 -29.38
CA THR A 14 16.56 5.72 -29.21
C THR A 14 15.65 5.43 -28.02
N ARG A 15 15.92 6.05 -26.87
CA ARG A 15 15.12 5.80 -25.66
C ARG A 15 13.67 6.26 -25.81
N ARG A 16 13.44 7.39 -26.51
CA ARG A 16 12.10 7.86 -26.85
C ARG A 16 11.34 6.86 -27.73
N THR A 17 11.99 6.33 -28.76
CA THR A 17 11.36 5.35 -29.68
C THR A 17 11.10 4.01 -29.01
N GLU A 18 11.98 3.54 -28.12
CA GLU A 18 11.75 2.35 -27.29
C GLU A 18 10.50 2.49 -26.40
N LEU A 19 10.22 3.71 -25.92
CA LEU A 19 9.03 4.02 -25.13
C LEU A 19 7.80 4.34 -25.99
N GLY A 20 7.89 4.26 -27.33
CA GLY A 20 6.80 4.54 -28.26
C GLY A 20 6.35 6.00 -28.28
N LEU A 21 7.18 6.95 -27.80
CA LEU A 21 6.81 8.35 -27.68
C LEU A 21 7.15 9.14 -28.95
N THR A 22 6.28 10.05 -29.35
CA THR A 22 6.59 11.13 -30.30
C THR A 22 7.41 12.23 -29.63
N GLN A 23 8.08 13.09 -30.42
CA GLN A 23 8.82 14.24 -29.87
C GLN A 23 7.90 15.20 -29.08
N SER A 24 6.65 15.36 -29.54
CA SER A 24 5.64 16.17 -28.86
C SER A 24 5.24 15.59 -27.52
N GLU A 25 5.02 14.28 -27.46
CA GLU A 25 4.67 13.57 -26.22
C GLU A 25 5.82 13.59 -25.22
N LEU A 26 7.05 13.39 -25.68
CA LEU A 26 8.23 13.55 -24.83
C LEU A 26 8.33 14.98 -24.28
N GLY A 27 8.08 16.00 -25.09
CA GLY A 27 8.08 17.39 -24.65
C GLY A 27 7.05 17.67 -23.57
N LYS A 28 5.83 17.19 -23.74
CA LYS A 28 4.75 17.28 -22.72
C LYS A 28 5.15 16.57 -21.41
N ARG A 29 5.69 15.36 -21.52
CA ARG A 29 6.11 14.54 -20.37
C ARG A 29 7.33 15.14 -19.65
N ALA A 30 8.17 15.87 -20.33
CA ALA A 30 9.34 16.55 -19.79
C ALA A 30 9.03 17.95 -19.17
N GLY A 31 7.74 18.21 -18.84
CA GLY A 31 7.33 19.46 -18.22
C GLY A 31 6.87 20.55 -19.19
N GLY A 32 6.38 20.18 -20.36
CA GLY A 32 5.84 21.13 -21.35
C GLY A 32 6.88 21.75 -22.27
N ILE A 33 8.00 21.06 -22.46
CA ILE A 33 9.05 21.47 -23.42
C ILE A 33 8.50 21.36 -24.84
N SER A 34 8.77 22.37 -25.68
CA SER A 34 8.31 22.36 -27.08
C SER A 34 8.95 21.20 -27.87
N TYR A 35 8.21 20.68 -28.87
CA TYR A 35 8.75 19.63 -29.74
C TYR A 35 10.03 20.06 -30.48
N GLN A 36 10.16 21.35 -30.83
CA GLN A 36 11.36 21.92 -31.46
C GLN A 36 12.58 21.82 -30.54
N ALA A 37 12.41 22.06 -29.24
CA ALA A 37 13.50 21.90 -28.27
C ALA A 37 13.92 20.42 -28.14
N VAL A 38 12.97 19.47 -28.15
CA VAL A 38 13.28 18.03 -28.19
C VAL A 38 14.01 17.66 -29.47
N GLN A 39 13.57 18.16 -30.64
CA GLN A 39 14.20 17.94 -31.92
C GLN A 39 15.65 18.48 -31.95
N GLN A 40 15.87 19.66 -31.37
CA GLN A 40 17.21 20.26 -31.26
C GLN A 40 18.16 19.38 -30.41
N VAL A 41 17.68 18.81 -29.33
CA VAL A 41 18.46 17.88 -28.49
C VAL A 41 18.78 16.61 -29.23
N GLU A 42 17.82 16.03 -29.97
CA GLU A 42 18.04 14.84 -30.79
C GLU A 42 18.98 15.10 -31.99
N ALA A 43 19.11 16.35 -32.42
CA ALA A 43 20.08 16.78 -33.44
C ALA A 43 21.49 17.03 -32.90
N GLY A 44 21.73 16.82 -31.60
CA GLY A 44 23.04 17.01 -30.96
C GLY A 44 23.28 18.41 -30.40
N GLY A 45 22.26 19.27 -30.38
CA GLY A 45 22.32 20.56 -29.70
C GLY A 45 22.37 20.40 -28.19
N GLY A 46 23.30 21.13 -27.54
CA GLY A 46 23.33 21.18 -26.05
C GLY A 46 21.99 21.69 -25.50
N SER A 47 21.48 21.09 -24.45
CA SER A 47 20.18 21.45 -23.93
C SER A 47 20.18 21.72 -22.42
N LYS A 48 19.69 22.90 -22.08
CA LYS A 48 19.30 23.23 -20.69
C LYS A 48 18.18 22.33 -20.15
N HIS A 49 17.55 21.53 -21.02
CA HIS A 49 16.43 20.65 -20.68
C HIS A 49 16.82 19.18 -20.52
N ILE A 50 18.13 18.85 -20.60
CA ILE A 50 18.59 17.46 -20.56
C ILE A 50 18.11 16.71 -19.30
N VAL A 51 18.11 17.35 -18.15
CA VAL A 51 17.63 16.76 -16.88
C VAL A 51 16.13 16.42 -16.93
N ALA A 52 15.33 17.33 -17.51
CA ALA A 52 13.89 17.11 -17.63
C ALA A 52 13.58 16.00 -18.65
N ILE A 53 14.32 15.96 -19.74
CA ILE A 53 14.23 14.91 -20.77
C ILE A 53 14.68 13.56 -20.20
N ALA A 54 15.78 13.51 -19.44
CA ALA A 54 16.27 12.31 -18.79
C ALA A 54 15.21 11.72 -17.85
N ARG A 55 14.60 12.57 -17.01
CA ARG A 55 13.51 12.17 -16.12
C ARG A 55 12.31 11.63 -16.88
N ALA A 56 11.90 12.28 -17.98
CA ALA A 56 10.78 11.84 -18.80
C ALA A 56 11.03 10.50 -19.49
N LEU A 57 12.28 10.19 -19.80
CA LEU A 57 12.73 8.94 -20.42
C LEU A 57 13.06 7.83 -19.41
N GLY A 58 13.04 8.13 -18.08
CA GLY A 58 13.38 7.19 -17.03
C GLY A 58 14.85 6.80 -16.98
N VAL A 59 15.75 7.72 -17.33
CA VAL A 59 17.20 7.51 -17.35
C VAL A 59 17.93 8.63 -16.61
N THR A 60 19.24 8.46 -16.32
CA THR A 60 20.06 9.51 -15.72
C THR A 60 20.49 10.54 -16.77
N ALA A 61 20.62 11.82 -16.37
CA ALA A 61 21.17 12.85 -17.22
C ALA A 61 22.64 12.52 -17.62
N GLU A 62 23.41 11.97 -16.68
CA GLU A 62 24.79 11.53 -16.91
C GLU A 62 24.87 10.46 -17.99
N TRP A 63 23.99 9.45 -17.96
CA TRP A 63 23.94 8.44 -19.00
C TRP A 63 23.55 9.04 -20.37
N LEU A 64 22.60 9.98 -20.42
CA LEU A 64 22.25 10.66 -21.65
C LEU A 64 23.44 11.45 -22.22
N GLU A 65 24.23 12.10 -21.38
CA GLU A 65 25.36 12.94 -21.82
C GLU A 65 26.60 12.13 -22.14
N THR A 66 26.96 11.14 -21.32
CA THR A 66 28.24 10.43 -21.45
C THR A 66 28.12 9.05 -22.10
N GLY A 67 26.93 8.42 -22.02
CA GLY A 67 26.71 7.03 -22.44
C GLY A 67 27.28 6.01 -21.45
N THR A 68 27.82 6.46 -20.31
CA THR A 68 28.38 5.65 -19.24
C THR A 68 27.58 5.85 -17.96
N GLY A 69 27.67 4.91 -17.02
CA GLY A 69 26.91 4.95 -15.76
C GLY A 69 25.65 4.11 -15.79
N ASP A 70 24.96 4.07 -14.65
CA ASP A 70 23.76 3.25 -14.47
C ASP A 70 22.55 3.93 -15.14
N ILE A 71 21.94 3.25 -16.11
CA ILE A 71 20.80 3.76 -16.89
C ILE A 71 19.63 4.12 -15.95
N THR A 72 19.45 3.38 -14.87
CA THR A 72 18.29 3.48 -13.96
C THR A 72 18.60 4.13 -12.61
N ALA A 73 19.83 4.55 -12.35
CA ALA A 73 20.25 5.13 -11.06
C ALA A 73 19.58 6.47 -10.72
N ALA A 74 18.79 7.04 -11.64
CA ALA A 74 18.08 8.30 -11.43
C ALA A 74 16.86 8.21 -10.49
N LEU A 75 16.49 7.02 -10.02
CA LEU A 75 15.34 6.84 -9.13
C LEU A 75 15.72 6.76 -7.64
N GLY A 76 16.96 7.00 -7.26
CA GLY A 76 17.28 6.83 -5.86
C GLY A 76 18.64 7.26 -5.37
N LYS A 77 19.04 8.53 -5.44
CA LYS A 77 20.05 9.10 -4.51
C LYS A 77 20.02 10.64 -4.54
N ASN A 78 19.02 11.26 -3.95
CA ASN A 78 19.17 12.58 -3.35
C ASN A 78 19.05 12.40 -1.84
N ARG A 79 20.21 12.43 -1.16
CA ARG A 79 20.28 12.65 0.29
C ARG A 79 19.89 14.10 0.52
N GLY A 80 18.69 14.32 1.07
CA GLY A 80 18.31 15.65 1.52
C GLY A 80 16.82 15.93 1.58
N ASP A 81 16.04 15.44 0.65
CA ASP A 81 14.59 15.44 0.76
C ASP A 81 14.14 13.99 0.75
N SER A 82 13.47 13.55 1.81
CA SER A 82 12.67 12.33 1.73
C SER A 82 11.79 12.49 0.50
N PRO A 83 11.94 11.68 -0.56
CA PRO A 83 10.91 11.65 -1.57
C PRO A 83 9.67 11.23 -0.79
N ALA A 84 8.65 12.07 -0.79
CA ALA A 84 7.31 11.54 -0.62
C ALA A 84 7.30 10.32 -1.54
N VAL A 85 7.34 9.14 -0.94
CA VAL A 85 7.15 7.90 -1.68
C VAL A 85 5.75 8.07 -2.22
N LEU A 86 5.65 8.57 -3.46
CA LEU A 86 4.45 8.42 -4.22
C LEU A 86 4.28 6.92 -4.30
N TRP A 87 3.47 6.40 -3.41
CA TRP A 87 2.94 5.06 -3.45
C TRP A 87 2.24 4.97 -4.81
N GLN A 88 3.03 4.64 -5.85
CA GLN A 88 2.42 4.14 -7.07
C GLN A 88 1.79 2.84 -6.61
N SER A 89 0.50 2.93 -6.33
CA SER A 89 -0.32 1.77 -6.05
C SER A 89 -0.22 0.89 -7.30
N ASP A 90 0.70 -0.07 -7.28
CA ASP A 90 0.65 -1.19 -8.20
C ASP A 90 -0.76 -1.77 -8.03
N PRO A 91 -1.61 -1.75 -9.07
CA PRO A 91 -2.96 -2.29 -8.98
C PRO A 91 -2.95 -3.74 -8.49
N ASN A 92 -1.83 -4.45 -8.66
CA ASN A 92 -1.63 -5.81 -8.19
C ASN A 92 -1.15 -5.88 -6.72
N ASN A 93 -0.82 -4.77 -6.10
CA ASN A 93 -0.34 -4.71 -4.72
C ASN A 93 -1.32 -4.03 -3.76
N LEU A 94 -2.61 -4.29 -3.96
CA LEU A 94 -3.67 -3.79 -3.11
C LEU A 94 -4.09 -4.84 -2.06
N ILE A 95 -4.63 -4.34 -0.95
CA ILE A 95 -5.33 -5.12 0.08
C ILE A 95 -6.80 -4.72 0.06
N ARG A 96 -7.68 -5.71 0.13
CA ARG A 96 -9.12 -5.50 0.28
C ARG A 96 -9.43 -4.97 1.67
N VAL A 97 -10.25 -3.95 1.76
CA VAL A 97 -10.86 -3.48 3.02
C VAL A 97 -12.24 -4.11 3.11
N LEU A 98 -12.49 -4.84 4.20
CA LEU A 98 -13.75 -5.53 4.42
C LEU A 98 -14.64 -4.74 5.36
N GLY A 99 -15.93 -4.74 5.08
CA GLY A 99 -16.91 -3.97 5.82
C GLY A 99 -17.17 -4.53 7.23
N MET A 100 -17.18 -3.62 8.19
CA MET A 100 -17.63 -3.84 9.57
C MET A 100 -18.48 -2.65 10.00
N ALA A 101 -19.58 -2.92 10.72
CA ALA A 101 -20.42 -1.88 11.30
C ALA A 101 -20.45 -2.00 12.81
N GLU A 102 -20.29 -0.89 13.54
CA GLU A 102 -20.46 -0.86 14.99
C GLU A 102 -21.90 -1.22 15.37
N CYS A 103 -22.06 -2.07 16.37
CA CYS A 103 -23.37 -2.49 16.83
C CYS A 103 -23.46 -2.35 18.37
N GLY A 104 -23.99 -1.22 18.79
CA GLY A 104 -24.44 -0.98 20.17
C GLY A 104 -23.40 -1.12 21.28
N ALA A 105 -23.90 -1.10 22.53
CA ALA A 105 -23.09 -1.09 23.76
C ALA A 105 -22.39 -2.43 24.07
N ASP A 106 -22.65 -3.50 23.34
CA ASP A 106 -22.15 -4.84 23.64
C ASP A 106 -20.70 -5.08 23.18
N GLY A 107 -20.09 -4.08 22.52
CA GLY A 107 -18.67 -4.08 22.13
C GLY A 107 -18.31 -5.02 20.99
N TYR A 108 -19.29 -5.51 20.22
CA TYR A 108 -19.07 -6.23 18.98
C TYR A 108 -19.51 -5.39 17.77
N SER A 109 -19.06 -5.80 16.61
CA SER A 109 -19.46 -5.23 15.33
C SER A 109 -20.10 -6.30 14.46
N LEU A 110 -20.99 -5.89 13.57
CA LEU A 110 -21.52 -6.78 12.55
C LEU A 110 -20.53 -6.88 11.40
N TRP A 111 -20.29 -8.10 10.97
CA TRP A 111 -19.39 -8.43 9.88
C TRP A 111 -20.22 -8.77 8.63
N ASN A 112 -20.13 -7.94 7.59
CA ASN A 112 -20.75 -8.29 6.30
C ASN A 112 -19.76 -8.97 5.36
N GLY A 113 -18.45 -8.75 5.55
CA GLY A 113 -17.41 -9.37 4.73
C GLY A 113 -17.31 -8.84 3.30
N ASP A 114 -18.13 -7.86 2.93
CA ASP A 114 -18.09 -7.23 1.63
C ASP A 114 -16.83 -6.39 1.46
N VAL A 115 -16.30 -6.37 0.25
CA VAL A 115 -15.18 -5.48 -0.08
C VAL A 115 -15.73 -4.08 -0.28
N ILE A 116 -15.38 -3.16 0.63
CA ILE A 116 -15.83 -1.77 0.60
C ILE A 116 -14.77 -0.82 0.05
N ASP A 117 -13.50 -1.24 0.03
CA ASP A 117 -12.39 -0.41 -0.45
C ASP A 117 -11.16 -1.27 -0.78
N HIS A 118 -10.17 -0.65 -1.43
CA HIS A 118 -8.87 -1.23 -1.70
C HIS A 118 -7.77 -0.25 -1.35
N VAL A 119 -6.82 -0.65 -0.53
CA VAL A 119 -5.72 0.20 -0.06
C VAL A 119 -4.37 -0.39 -0.42
N PRO A 120 -3.32 0.43 -0.55
CA PRO A 120 -1.97 -0.07 -0.80
C PRO A 120 -1.53 -1.08 0.26
N ARG A 121 -0.91 -2.17 -0.19
CA ARG A 121 -0.37 -3.21 0.69
C ARG A 121 0.87 -2.69 1.42
N PRO A 122 0.89 -2.66 2.75
CA PRO A 122 2.07 -2.24 3.48
C PRO A 122 3.19 -3.30 3.37
N PRO A 123 4.47 -2.90 3.46
CA PRO A 123 5.62 -3.80 3.26
C PRO A 123 5.64 -5.01 4.19
N ASN A 124 5.14 -4.88 5.43
CA ASN A 124 5.06 -5.96 6.41
C ASN A 124 4.02 -7.04 6.06
N LEU A 125 3.22 -6.82 5.01
CA LEU A 125 2.25 -7.75 4.43
C LEU A 125 2.64 -8.21 3.03
N ALA A 126 3.84 -7.87 2.55
CA ALA A 126 4.36 -8.42 1.30
C ALA A 126 4.36 -9.95 1.35
N GLY A 127 3.80 -10.59 0.32
CA GLY A 127 3.67 -12.05 0.27
C GLY A 127 2.54 -12.69 1.10
N ALA A 128 1.81 -11.92 1.90
CA ALA A 128 0.64 -12.41 2.62
C ALA A 128 -0.58 -12.47 1.71
N THR A 129 -0.87 -13.61 1.09
CA THR A 129 -1.93 -13.76 0.07
C THR A 129 -3.33 -13.48 0.59
N ASN A 130 -3.62 -13.82 1.85
CA ASN A 130 -4.95 -13.70 2.46
C ASN A 130 -5.08 -12.51 3.42
N ALA A 131 -4.11 -11.58 3.42
CA ALA A 131 -4.20 -10.38 4.23
C ALA A 131 -5.33 -9.48 3.75
N TYR A 132 -5.98 -8.81 4.69
CA TYR A 132 -7.04 -7.85 4.45
C TYR A 132 -6.96 -6.71 5.47
N ALA A 133 -7.77 -5.68 5.27
CA ALA A 133 -7.92 -4.59 6.22
C ALA A 133 -9.38 -4.41 6.62
N VAL A 134 -9.60 -3.70 7.71
CA VAL A 134 -10.91 -3.21 8.14
C VAL A 134 -10.75 -1.80 8.70
N TYR A 135 -11.78 -0.99 8.66
CA TYR A 135 -11.81 0.22 9.46
C TYR A 135 -12.22 -0.12 10.89
N ALA A 136 -11.54 0.46 11.88
CA ALA A 136 -11.93 0.30 13.28
C ALA A 136 -13.36 0.83 13.47
N PRO A 137 -14.32 -0.01 13.87
CA PRO A 137 -15.75 0.35 13.80
C PRO A 137 -16.17 1.35 14.88
N GLY A 138 -15.34 1.57 15.90
CA GLY A 138 -15.63 2.48 17.00
C GLY A 138 -14.44 2.69 17.93
N GLY A 139 -14.63 3.44 19.01
CA GLY A 139 -13.58 3.85 19.93
C GLY A 139 -13.18 2.82 20.99
N SER A 140 -13.76 1.61 20.99
CA SER A 140 -13.55 0.63 22.07
C SER A 140 -12.09 0.21 22.30
N MET A 141 -11.20 0.48 21.36
CA MET A 141 -9.77 0.20 21.44
C MET A 141 -8.91 1.47 21.59
N ALA A 142 -9.53 2.63 21.78
CA ALA A 142 -8.81 3.87 22.06
C ALA A 142 -8.02 3.76 23.39
N PRO A 143 -6.83 4.38 23.47
CA PRO A 143 -6.17 5.21 22.45
C PRO A 143 -5.31 4.40 21.45
N ARG A 144 -5.32 3.07 21.49
CA ARG A 144 -4.47 2.24 20.63
C ARG A 144 -4.91 2.24 19.18
N TYR A 145 -6.22 2.18 18.96
CA TYR A 145 -6.88 2.27 17.66
C TYR A 145 -8.09 3.18 17.77
N MET A 146 -8.08 4.22 16.95
CA MET A 146 -9.17 5.19 16.93
C MET A 146 -10.27 4.75 15.96
N ALA A 147 -11.49 5.23 16.18
CA ALA A 147 -12.61 4.98 15.26
C ALA A 147 -12.25 5.48 13.84
N GLY A 148 -12.51 4.65 12.82
CA GLY A 148 -12.19 4.94 11.43
C GLY A 148 -10.73 4.65 11.03
N GLU A 149 -9.84 4.33 11.97
CA GLU A 149 -8.46 3.97 11.67
C GLU A 149 -8.40 2.66 10.86
N LEU A 150 -7.56 2.62 9.84
CA LEU A 150 -7.37 1.44 9.00
C LEU A 150 -6.51 0.40 9.74
N ILE A 151 -7.05 -0.80 9.90
CA ILE A 151 -6.43 -1.91 10.66
C ILE A 151 -6.07 -3.04 9.71
N TYR A 152 -4.79 -3.40 9.65
CA TYR A 152 -4.27 -4.48 8.81
C TYR A 152 -4.29 -5.82 9.52
N ILE A 153 -4.83 -6.84 8.87
CA ILE A 153 -5.08 -8.18 9.41
C ILE A 153 -4.29 -9.23 8.62
N HIS A 154 -3.65 -10.14 9.32
CA HIS A 154 -2.92 -11.27 8.72
C HIS A 154 -3.45 -12.60 9.26
N PRO A 155 -4.28 -13.33 8.51
CA PRO A 155 -4.88 -14.59 8.95
C PRO A 155 -3.87 -15.68 9.31
N GLY A 156 -2.77 -15.76 8.58
CA GLY A 156 -1.75 -16.81 8.76
C GLY A 156 -0.72 -16.55 9.85
N LYS A 157 -0.73 -15.38 10.52
CA LYS A 157 0.22 -15.13 11.63
C LYS A 157 -0.25 -15.76 12.93
N PRO A 158 0.67 -16.36 13.73
CA PRO A 158 0.34 -16.91 15.03
C PRO A 158 -0.32 -15.88 15.96
N VAL A 159 -1.39 -16.29 16.60
CA VAL A 159 -2.13 -15.51 17.58
C VAL A 159 -1.65 -15.90 18.99
N THR A 160 -1.06 -14.95 19.71
CA THR A 160 -0.48 -15.13 21.03
C THR A 160 -1.07 -14.13 22.03
N PRO A 161 -1.12 -14.44 23.34
CA PRO A 161 -1.51 -13.46 24.36
C PRO A 161 -0.74 -12.14 24.22
N GLY A 162 -1.44 -11.03 24.40
CA GLY A 162 -0.92 -9.68 24.24
C GLY A 162 -1.10 -9.08 22.83
N CYS A 163 -1.34 -9.89 21.79
CA CYS A 163 -1.59 -9.34 20.46
C CYS A 163 -3.04 -8.84 20.32
N PHE A 164 -3.23 -7.92 19.36
CA PHE A 164 -4.56 -7.51 18.93
C PHE A 164 -5.08 -8.47 17.86
N VAL A 165 -6.36 -8.74 17.94
CA VAL A 165 -7.02 -9.73 17.09
C VAL A 165 -8.37 -9.24 16.58
N LEU A 166 -8.71 -9.69 15.38
CA LEU A 166 -10.08 -9.69 14.90
C LEU A 166 -10.65 -11.09 15.07
N VAL A 167 -11.70 -11.23 15.87
CA VAL A 167 -12.38 -12.49 16.14
C VAL A 167 -13.75 -12.45 15.50
N GLN A 168 -14.05 -13.41 14.64
CA GLN A 168 -15.39 -13.60 14.07
C GLN A 168 -16.12 -14.71 14.85
N MET A 169 -17.34 -14.42 15.20
CA MET A 169 -18.24 -15.35 15.90
C MET A 169 -19.34 -15.82 14.97
N GLN A 170 -19.87 -16.98 15.22
CA GLN A 170 -21.09 -17.42 14.57
C GLN A 170 -22.24 -16.43 14.84
N PRO A 171 -23.17 -16.23 13.90
CA PRO A 171 -24.39 -15.48 14.16
C PRO A 171 -25.17 -16.14 15.30
N LYS A 172 -25.87 -15.33 16.12
CA LYS A 172 -26.69 -15.85 17.24
C LYS A 172 -27.94 -16.58 16.72
N GLU A 173 -28.45 -16.11 15.60
CA GLU A 173 -29.68 -16.64 14.97
C GLU A 173 -29.43 -16.80 13.47
N GLU A 174 -30.13 -17.75 12.88
CA GLU A 174 -30.07 -17.99 11.44
C GLU A 174 -30.53 -16.75 10.68
N GLY A 175 -29.74 -16.32 9.68
CA GLY A 175 -30.00 -15.12 8.89
C GLY A 175 -29.46 -13.81 9.46
N GLN A 176 -28.89 -13.80 10.67
CA GLN A 176 -28.20 -12.62 11.20
C GLN A 176 -26.75 -12.53 10.67
N ALA A 177 -26.25 -11.31 10.55
CA ALA A 177 -24.84 -11.09 10.22
C ALA A 177 -23.92 -11.60 11.35
N PRO A 178 -22.79 -12.25 11.03
CA PRO A 178 -21.81 -12.68 12.01
C PRO A 178 -21.32 -11.50 12.86
N ARG A 179 -21.03 -11.78 14.13
CA ARG A 179 -20.43 -10.80 15.03
C ARG A 179 -18.92 -10.80 14.91
N ALA A 180 -18.30 -9.64 15.02
CA ALA A 180 -16.85 -9.51 15.04
C ALA A 180 -16.38 -8.65 16.23
N PHE A 181 -15.18 -8.96 16.74
CA PHE A 181 -14.55 -8.25 17.86
C PHE A 181 -13.13 -7.85 17.46
N LEU A 182 -12.86 -6.54 17.43
CA LEU A 182 -11.49 -6.00 17.37
C LEU A 182 -11.08 -5.73 18.82
N LYS A 183 -10.24 -6.60 19.40
CA LYS A 183 -9.87 -6.55 20.81
C LYS A 183 -8.42 -7.00 21.02
N ARG A 184 -7.91 -6.83 22.25
CA ARG A 184 -6.64 -7.41 22.67
C ARG A 184 -6.87 -8.81 23.24
N LEU A 185 -6.08 -9.79 22.80
CA LEU A 185 -6.10 -11.14 23.38
C LEU A 185 -5.32 -11.16 24.69
N VAL A 186 -6.00 -11.43 25.80
CA VAL A 186 -5.38 -11.56 27.11
C VAL A 186 -4.88 -12.99 27.35
N ARG A 187 -5.76 -13.98 27.10
CA ARG A 187 -5.47 -15.38 27.33
C ARG A 187 -6.25 -16.26 26.37
N ARG A 188 -5.67 -17.40 26.02
CA ARG A 188 -6.32 -18.47 25.24
C ARG A 188 -6.13 -19.80 25.96
N SER A 189 -7.23 -20.57 26.07
CA SER A 189 -7.25 -21.97 26.52
C SER A 189 -7.95 -22.84 25.47
N GLY A 190 -7.99 -24.15 25.67
CA GLY A 190 -8.69 -25.05 24.75
C GLY A 190 -10.19 -24.76 24.61
N ALA A 191 -10.83 -24.26 25.66
CA ALA A 191 -12.27 -24.01 25.68
C ALA A 191 -12.68 -22.56 25.55
N LYS A 192 -11.82 -21.61 25.93
CA LYS A 192 -12.17 -20.18 26.01
C LYS A 192 -11.03 -19.28 25.61
N ILE A 193 -11.37 -18.13 25.03
CA ILE A 193 -10.48 -16.98 24.90
C ILE A 193 -10.97 -15.82 25.76
N VAL A 194 -10.02 -15.07 26.32
CA VAL A 194 -10.29 -13.84 27.07
C VAL A 194 -9.76 -12.68 26.27
N LEU A 195 -10.66 -11.77 25.93
CA LEU A 195 -10.38 -10.54 25.22
C LEU A 195 -10.58 -9.34 26.14
N GLU A 196 -9.88 -8.26 25.89
CA GLU A 196 -10.12 -6.97 26.55
C GLU A 196 -10.31 -5.84 25.56
N GLN A 197 -11.11 -4.88 25.93
CA GLN A 197 -11.21 -3.56 25.31
C GLN A 197 -10.72 -2.50 26.29
N PHE A 198 -10.38 -1.33 25.78
CA PHE A 198 -9.78 -0.26 26.56
C PHE A 198 -10.79 0.82 26.95
N ASP A 199 -11.76 1.11 26.09
CA ASP A 199 -12.73 2.18 26.33
C ASP A 199 -14.18 1.77 26.00
N PRO A 200 -15.10 1.73 26.98
CA PRO A 200 -14.79 1.61 28.42
C PRO A 200 -14.07 0.28 28.71
N PRO A 201 -13.22 0.21 29.74
CA PRO A 201 -12.52 -1.02 30.08
C PRO A 201 -13.49 -2.19 30.33
N LYS A 202 -13.35 -3.27 29.58
CA LYS A 202 -14.22 -4.45 29.65
C LYS A 202 -13.49 -5.71 29.20
N SER A 203 -13.77 -6.83 29.86
CA SER A 203 -13.27 -8.14 29.45
C SER A 203 -14.40 -8.99 28.89
N PHE A 204 -14.08 -9.79 27.88
CA PHE A 204 -15.00 -10.72 27.20
C PHE A 204 -14.47 -12.13 27.31
N ASN A 205 -15.32 -13.06 27.74
CA ASN A 205 -15.01 -14.48 27.71
C ASN A 205 -15.82 -15.12 26.58
N LEU A 206 -15.13 -15.58 25.53
CA LEU A 206 -15.76 -16.21 24.37
C LEU A 206 -15.44 -17.70 24.36
N ALA A 207 -16.45 -18.54 24.11
CA ALA A 207 -16.27 -19.96 23.93
C ALA A 207 -15.57 -20.21 22.56
N VAL A 208 -14.56 -21.07 22.53
CA VAL A 208 -13.81 -21.37 21.29
C VAL A 208 -14.73 -22.00 20.24
N GLU A 209 -15.72 -22.78 20.66
CA GLU A 209 -16.70 -23.42 19.77
C GLU A 209 -17.60 -22.43 19.00
N GLU A 210 -17.79 -21.21 19.53
CA GLU A 210 -18.57 -20.16 18.86
C GLU A 210 -17.70 -19.32 17.90
N ILE A 211 -16.39 -19.55 17.88
CA ILE A 211 -15.46 -18.75 17.07
C ILE A 211 -15.33 -19.37 15.68
N VAL A 212 -15.65 -18.57 14.65
CA VAL A 212 -15.43 -18.93 13.24
C VAL A 212 -13.98 -18.73 12.85
N SER A 213 -13.40 -17.59 13.23
CA SER A 213 -12.01 -17.27 12.94
C SER A 213 -11.41 -16.30 13.96
N ILE A 214 -10.08 -16.39 14.14
CA ILE A 214 -9.31 -15.44 14.92
C ILE A 214 -8.05 -15.06 14.14
N HIS A 215 -7.92 -13.79 13.78
CA HIS A 215 -6.86 -13.29 12.93
C HIS A 215 -6.07 -12.21 13.66
N ARG A 216 -4.75 -12.20 13.45
CA ARG A 216 -3.86 -11.25 14.09
C ARG A 216 -3.87 -9.90 13.40
N VAL A 217 -3.99 -8.83 14.18
CA VAL A 217 -3.69 -7.46 13.75
C VAL A 217 -2.18 -7.30 13.64
N VAL A 218 -1.70 -6.72 12.56
CA VAL A 218 -0.25 -6.58 12.28
C VAL A 218 0.19 -5.14 12.07
N GLY A 219 -0.74 -4.21 12.08
CA GLY A 219 -0.48 -2.78 11.97
C GLY A 219 -1.74 -1.99 11.77
N SER A 220 -1.60 -0.69 11.74
CA SER A 220 -2.63 0.28 11.39
C SER A 220 -2.04 1.40 10.54
N GLY A 221 -2.90 2.17 9.89
CA GLY A 221 -2.52 3.31 9.07
C GLY A 221 -3.66 4.31 8.99
N GLU A 222 -3.34 5.50 8.51
CA GLU A 222 -4.34 6.47 8.10
C GLU A 222 -4.90 6.05 6.72
N ALA A 223 -6.21 6.25 6.55
CA ALA A 223 -6.92 5.96 5.30
C ALA A 223 -6.76 7.11 4.29
#